data_23fbfaec4a37827858c3a0f93b698071
#
_entry.id   23fbfaec4a37827858c3a0f93b698071
#
_cell.length_a   1.000
_cell.length_b   1.000
_cell.length_c   1.000
_cell.angle_alpha   90.00
_cell.angle_beta   90.00
_cell.angle_gamma   90.00
#
_symmetry.space_group_name_H-M   'P 1'
#
loop_
_entity.id
_entity.type
_entity.pdbx_description
1 polymer ?
#
loop_
_entity_poly.entity_id
_entity_poly.type
_entity_poly.pdbx_seq_one_letter_code
_entity_poly.pdbx_strand_id
1 'polypeptide(L)'
;MQSLRYKAGGRVFAHIAQYHPELTALRRDLHAHPELGFEEVYTSSRVKEALKLCGVDEIHDGIGRTGVVGVIRGRSTASGSMVGLRADMDALPLAEHNDFSWKSCKPGLMHGCGHDGHTAMLVGAARYLAETRNFDGTAVLVFQPGEEGFAGARVMMEDGLFDRFPVQSIYAMHNWPAMKPGTVGINAGPMMAAADRITIEITGRGGHGAHAYQTVDVLLVAAHIITAAQSIVSRNVRPIESAVVSLCAMQAGDLGAFSVLPGSATLVGTVRTFDPVVQEMVEKRLKELCNAIALGFGATATVHYEHIYPATINSEPEAVFAGDVAESLLGADHVVRDLEPSMGAEDFSFMLQTKPGAYLRIGQGTGASGSALHNSRYDFNDDILPLGSALHASLIEQSMPLPTL
;
A
#
# COMPACT_ATOMS: atom_id res chain seq x y z
N MET A 1 -29.17 -1.12 17.12
CA MET A 1 -27.85 -0.50 17.00
C MET A 1 -26.89 -1.32 17.84
N GLN A 2 -26.02 -2.12 17.23
CA GLN A 2 -24.87 -2.67 17.94
C GLN A 2 -24.00 -1.47 18.33
N SER A 3 -23.70 -1.35 19.63
CA SER A 3 -22.80 -0.30 20.10
C SER A 3 -21.41 -0.55 19.50
N LEU A 4 -20.90 0.40 18.74
CA LEU A 4 -19.52 0.39 18.24
C LEU A 4 -18.57 0.08 19.42
N ARG A 5 -17.59 -0.78 19.20
CA ARG A 5 -16.68 -1.28 20.25
C ARG A 5 -15.65 -0.25 20.72
N TYR A 6 -15.72 1.01 20.22
CA TYR A 6 -14.85 2.13 20.56
C TYR A 6 -15.67 3.40 20.75
N LYS A 7 -15.10 4.37 21.45
CA LYS A 7 -15.70 5.70 21.63
C LYS A 7 -14.95 6.66 20.70
N ALA A 8 -15.61 7.15 19.67
CA ALA A 8 -15.17 8.31 18.93
C ALA A 8 -16.15 9.46 19.24
N GLY A 9 -15.62 10.67 19.28
CA GLY A 9 -16.39 11.86 19.66
C GLY A 9 -16.53 12.85 18.51
N GLY A 10 -17.29 13.92 18.78
CA GLY A 10 -17.41 15.06 17.88
C GLY A 10 -18.58 14.95 16.90
N ARG A 11 -18.91 16.12 16.32
CA ARG A 11 -20.04 16.31 15.40
C ARG A 11 -19.89 15.47 14.12
N VAL A 12 -18.69 15.43 13.55
CA VAL A 12 -18.39 14.72 12.29
C VAL A 12 -18.69 13.23 12.45
N PHE A 13 -18.14 12.60 13.49
CA PHE A 13 -18.36 11.18 13.76
C PHE A 13 -19.84 10.86 14.01
N ALA A 14 -20.52 11.66 14.84
CA ALA A 14 -21.93 11.44 15.17
C ALA A 14 -22.86 11.51 13.94
N HIS A 15 -22.50 12.37 12.97
CA HIS A 15 -23.22 12.47 11.70
C HIS A 15 -22.95 11.24 10.80
N ILE A 16 -21.68 10.90 10.60
CA ILE A 16 -21.25 9.80 9.72
C ILE A 16 -21.67 8.43 10.26
N ALA A 17 -21.74 8.26 11.59
CA ALA A 17 -22.22 7.02 12.20
C ALA A 17 -23.64 6.62 11.75
N GLN A 18 -24.43 7.57 11.26
CA GLN A 18 -25.77 7.29 10.71
C GLN A 18 -25.70 6.59 9.35
N TYR A 19 -24.59 6.72 8.61
CA TYR A 19 -24.37 6.06 7.32
C TYR A 19 -23.89 4.61 7.44
N HIS A 20 -23.57 4.14 8.65
CA HIS A 20 -22.95 2.82 8.88
C HIS A 20 -23.64 1.66 8.14
N PRO A 21 -24.99 1.52 8.17
CA PRO A 21 -25.65 0.43 7.43
C PRO A 21 -25.42 0.49 5.91
N GLU A 22 -25.43 1.69 5.35
CA GLU A 22 -25.25 1.90 3.91
C GLU A 22 -23.79 1.69 3.50
N LEU A 23 -22.83 2.15 4.30
CA LEU A 23 -21.40 1.91 4.08
C LEU A 23 -21.05 0.42 4.20
N THR A 24 -21.65 -0.27 5.18
CA THR A 24 -21.51 -1.73 5.32
C THR A 24 -22.05 -2.45 4.08
N ALA A 25 -23.21 -2.04 3.57
CA ALA A 25 -23.80 -2.63 2.37
C ALA A 25 -22.91 -2.41 1.15
N LEU A 26 -22.36 -1.19 0.97
CA LEU A 26 -21.43 -0.87 -0.12
C LEU A 26 -20.14 -1.71 -0.02
N ARG A 27 -19.51 -1.76 1.17
CA ARG A 27 -18.28 -2.53 1.37
C ARG A 27 -18.49 -4.01 1.04
N ARG A 28 -19.58 -4.60 1.52
CA ARG A 28 -19.92 -6.02 1.28
C ARG A 28 -20.27 -6.31 -0.18
N ASP A 29 -20.89 -5.36 -0.88
CA ASP A 29 -21.14 -5.45 -2.32
C ASP A 29 -19.80 -5.46 -3.09
N LEU A 30 -18.87 -4.56 -2.76
CA LEU A 30 -17.52 -4.53 -3.36
C LEU A 30 -16.76 -5.83 -3.04
N HIS A 31 -16.82 -6.32 -1.80
CA HIS A 31 -16.17 -7.56 -1.37
C HIS A 31 -16.66 -8.77 -2.18
N ALA A 32 -17.96 -8.83 -2.48
CA ALA A 32 -18.55 -9.90 -3.27
C ALA A 32 -18.12 -9.86 -4.75
N HIS A 33 -17.64 -8.70 -5.24
CA HIS A 33 -17.28 -8.49 -6.64
C HIS A 33 -15.82 -8.02 -6.82
N PRO A 34 -14.83 -8.75 -6.27
CA PRO A 34 -13.43 -8.32 -6.32
C PRO A 34 -12.91 -8.29 -7.76
N GLU A 35 -12.04 -7.33 -8.06
CA GLU A 35 -11.40 -7.16 -9.36
C GLU A 35 -9.91 -6.87 -9.17
N LEU A 36 -9.08 -7.42 -10.07
CA LEU A 36 -7.63 -7.20 -10.04
C LEU A 36 -7.27 -5.78 -10.50
N GLY A 37 -6.07 -5.37 -10.19
CA GLY A 37 -5.53 -4.08 -10.60
C GLY A 37 -5.66 -3.81 -12.09
N PHE A 38 -6.22 -2.64 -12.42
CA PHE A 38 -6.59 -2.18 -13.75
C PHE A 38 -7.76 -2.93 -14.44
N GLU A 39 -8.43 -3.81 -13.70
CA GLU A 39 -9.64 -4.50 -14.15
C GLU A 39 -10.88 -4.09 -13.32
N GLU A 40 -10.76 -3.05 -12.46
CA GLU A 40 -11.78 -2.59 -11.49
C GLU A 40 -12.95 -1.84 -12.18
N VAL A 41 -13.58 -2.48 -13.18
CA VAL A 41 -14.67 -1.87 -13.96
C VAL A 41 -15.95 -1.76 -13.13
N TYR A 42 -16.31 -2.84 -12.42
CA TYR A 42 -17.47 -2.85 -11.53
C TYR A 42 -17.25 -1.88 -10.36
N THR A 43 -16.11 -1.98 -9.69
CA THR A 43 -15.75 -1.14 -8.55
C THR A 43 -15.79 0.34 -8.91
N SER A 44 -15.16 0.74 -10.02
CA SER A 44 -15.20 2.11 -10.53
C SER A 44 -16.62 2.60 -10.83
N SER A 45 -17.45 1.72 -11.40
CA SER A 45 -18.85 2.04 -11.67
C SER A 45 -19.64 2.27 -10.37
N ARG A 46 -19.45 1.42 -9.36
CA ARG A 46 -20.09 1.55 -8.04
C ARG A 46 -19.65 2.80 -7.31
N VAL A 47 -18.35 3.14 -7.38
CA VAL A 47 -17.81 4.39 -6.83
C VAL A 47 -18.46 5.61 -7.50
N LYS A 48 -18.48 5.65 -8.82
CA LYS A 48 -19.11 6.76 -9.57
C LYS A 48 -20.59 6.93 -9.23
N GLU A 49 -21.32 5.83 -9.10
CA GLU A 49 -22.74 5.87 -8.70
C GLU A 49 -22.90 6.42 -7.29
N ALA A 50 -22.11 5.93 -6.33
CA ALA A 50 -22.12 6.40 -4.95
C ALA A 50 -21.80 7.90 -4.85
N LEU A 51 -20.76 8.38 -5.56
CA LEU A 51 -20.38 9.79 -5.59
C LEU A 51 -21.48 10.69 -6.18
N LYS A 52 -22.18 10.23 -7.23
CA LYS A 52 -23.35 10.94 -7.79
C LYS A 52 -24.47 11.06 -6.77
N LEU A 53 -24.78 9.97 -6.06
CA LEU A 53 -25.83 9.97 -5.03
C LEU A 53 -25.46 10.88 -3.85
N CYS A 54 -24.17 11.01 -3.52
CA CYS A 54 -23.67 11.92 -2.50
C CYS A 54 -23.72 13.40 -2.91
N GLY A 55 -23.90 13.73 -4.18
CA GLY A 55 -23.90 15.12 -4.68
C GLY A 55 -22.51 15.74 -4.79
N VAL A 56 -21.52 14.94 -5.16
CA VAL A 56 -20.14 15.38 -5.47
C VAL A 56 -20.17 16.27 -6.72
N ASP A 57 -19.43 17.40 -6.72
CA ASP A 57 -19.54 18.44 -7.75
C ASP A 57 -19.03 17.98 -9.12
N GLU A 58 -17.90 17.28 -9.14
CA GLU A 58 -17.32 16.72 -10.37
C GLU A 58 -16.84 15.29 -10.14
N ILE A 59 -16.99 14.45 -11.15
CA ILE A 59 -16.52 13.07 -11.14
C ILE A 59 -15.78 12.81 -12.45
N HIS A 60 -14.50 12.47 -12.32
CA HIS A 60 -13.61 12.15 -13.43
C HIS A 60 -13.22 10.67 -13.35
N ASP A 61 -13.37 9.95 -14.43
CA ASP A 61 -13.01 8.55 -14.53
C ASP A 61 -11.91 8.29 -15.57
N GLY A 62 -11.36 7.09 -15.55
CA GLY A 62 -10.33 6.67 -16.49
C GLY A 62 -8.94 7.25 -16.19
N ILE A 63 -8.71 7.86 -15.04
CA ILE A 63 -7.38 8.34 -14.63
C ILE A 63 -6.60 7.15 -14.08
N GLY A 64 -5.47 6.82 -14.70
CA GLY A 64 -4.79 5.56 -14.41
C GLY A 64 -5.64 4.35 -14.81
N ARG A 65 -6.32 4.38 -15.96
CA ARG A 65 -7.20 3.35 -16.52
C ARG A 65 -8.57 3.27 -15.86
N THR A 66 -8.68 2.68 -14.67
CA THR A 66 -9.94 2.44 -13.96
C THR A 66 -10.15 3.37 -12.76
N GLY A 67 -9.18 4.24 -12.46
CA GLY A 67 -9.27 5.17 -11.34
C GLY A 67 -10.37 6.23 -11.50
N VAL A 68 -10.89 6.67 -10.36
CA VAL A 68 -11.96 7.68 -10.27
C VAL A 68 -11.51 8.81 -9.35
N VAL A 69 -11.76 10.05 -9.76
CA VAL A 69 -11.50 11.23 -8.92
C VAL A 69 -12.79 12.03 -8.74
N GLY A 70 -13.19 12.22 -7.49
CA GLY A 70 -14.27 13.09 -7.09
C GLY A 70 -13.76 14.45 -6.62
N VAL A 71 -14.46 15.53 -6.95
CA VAL A 71 -14.14 16.89 -6.53
C VAL A 71 -15.31 17.47 -5.75
N ILE A 72 -15.05 17.97 -4.55
CA ILE A 72 -16.05 18.65 -3.72
C ILE A 72 -15.53 20.05 -3.36
N ARG A 73 -16.31 21.08 -3.71
CA ARG A 73 -16.04 22.46 -3.29
C ARG A 73 -16.66 22.72 -1.93
N GLY A 74 -15.92 23.34 -1.05
CA GLY A 74 -16.40 23.80 0.24
C GLY A 74 -17.47 24.88 0.14
N ARG A 75 -17.95 25.35 1.29
CA ARG A 75 -18.88 26.50 1.37
C ARG A 75 -18.22 27.78 0.84
N SER A 76 -16.92 27.88 0.93
CA SER A 76 -16.06 28.87 0.30
C SER A 76 -14.91 28.15 -0.42
N THR A 77 -14.38 28.78 -1.44
CA THR A 77 -13.14 28.38 -2.12
C THR A 77 -12.16 29.56 -2.18
N ALA A 78 -12.35 30.56 -1.32
CA ALA A 78 -11.57 31.80 -1.33
C ALA A 78 -10.11 31.57 -0.94
N SER A 79 -9.82 30.53 -0.14
CA SER A 79 -8.46 30.15 0.23
C SER A 79 -7.63 29.68 -0.97
N GLY A 80 -8.27 29.15 -2.01
CA GLY A 80 -7.61 28.47 -3.12
C GLY A 80 -6.96 27.13 -2.72
N SER A 81 -7.17 26.67 -1.48
CA SER A 81 -6.58 25.42 -0.97
C SER A 81 -7.24 24.20 -1.61
N MET A 82 -6.42 23.17 -1.87
CA MET A 82 -6.86 21.90 -2.42
C MET A 82 -6.16 20.75 -1.68
N VAL A 83 -6.94 19.83 -1.11
CA VAL A 83 -6.41 18.71 -0.30
C VAL A 83 -6.94 17.39 -0.84
N GLY A 84 -6.04 16.40 -1.00
CA GLY A 84 -6.32 15.08 -1.50
C GLY A 84 -6.60 14.06 -0.40
N LEU A 85 -7.55 13.16 -0.65
CA LEU A 85 -7.77 11.93 0.12
C LEU A 85 -7.71 10.75 -0.84
N ARG A 86 -7.03 9.67 -0.45
CA ARG A 86 -6.86 8.48 -1.30
C ARG A 86 -7.44 7.23 -0.65
N ALA A 87 -8.08 6.40 -1.45
CA ALA A 87 -8.37 4.99 -1.17
C ALA A 87 -8.02 4.15 -2.40
N ASP A 88 -7.43 2.99 -2.17
CA ASP A 88 -7.21 1.95 -3.17
C ASP A 88 -8.49 1.14 -3.43
N MET A 89 -8.56 0.43 -4.57
CA MET A 89 -9.79 -0.25 -5.01
C MET A 89 -9.60 -1.71 -5.39
N ASP A 90 -8.40 -2.15 -5.68
CA ASP A 90 -8.12 -3.46 -6.26
C ASP A 90 -8.15 -4.61 -5.25
N ALA A 91 -8.27 -5.83 -5.77
CA ALA A 91 -8.29 -7.07 -5.02
C ALA A 91 -7.10 -7.97 -5.38
N LEU A 92 -6.98 -9.08 -4.66
CA LEU A 92 -5.89 -10.04 -4.79
C LEU A 92 -6.31 -11.28 -5.58
N PRO A 93 -5.37 -11.94 -6.30
CA PRO A 93 -5.55 -13.27 -6.87
C PRO A 93 -5.45 -14.33 -5.76
N LEU A 94 -6.44 -14.35 -4.88
CA LEU A 94 -6.50 -15.17 -3.68
C LEU A 94 -7.85 -15.88 -3.59
N ALA A 95 -7.86 -17.20 -3.40
CA ALA A 95 -9.09 -17.96 -3.19
C ALA A 95 -9.64 -17.71 -1.79
N GLU A 96 -10.88 -17.26 -1.70
CA GLU A 96 -11.53 -16.99 -0.41
C GLU A 96 -12.13 -18.26 0.20
N HIS A 97 -11.85 -18.48 1.50
CA HIS A 97 -12.33 -19.65 2.25
C HIS A 97 -13.32 -19.28 3.38
N ASN A 98 -13.89 -18.09 3.33
CA ASN A 98 -14.97 -17.67 4.23
C ASN A 98 -16.31 -18.30 3.83
N ASP A 99 -17.30 -18.27 4.74
CA ASP A 99 -18.64 -18.83 4.55
C ASP A 99 -19.78 -17.82 4.82
N PHE A 100 -19.46 -16.53 5.01
CA PHE A 100 -20.45 -15.47 5.13
C PHE A 100 -21.12 -15.12 3.78
N SER A 101 -22.27 -14.48 3.83
CA SER A 101 -23.13 -14.23 2.65
C SER A 101 -22.56 -13.25 1.63
N TRP A 102 -21.58 -12.44 2.01
CA TRP A 102 -20.92 -11.45 1.15
C TRP A 102 -19.54 -11.87 0.65
N LYS A 103 -19.18 -13.14 0.78
CA LYS A 103 -17.94 -13.65 0.24
C LYS A 103 -17.86 -13.45 -1.28
N SER A 104 -16.66 -13.43 -1.82
CA SER A 104 -16.39 -13.29 -3.25
C SER A 104 -17.24 -14.26 -4.09
N CYS A 105 -17.92 -13.73 -5.10
CA CYS A 105 -18.61 -14.53 -6.13
C CYS A 105 -17.68 -14.87 -7.31
N LYS A 106 -16.42 -14.39 -7.31
CA LYS A 106 -15.42 -14.63 -8.35
C LYS A 106 -14.36 -15.62 -7.84
N PRO A 107 -14.37 -16.90 -8.30
CA PRO A 107 -13.40 -17.89 -7.84
C PRO A 107 -11.96 -17.44 -8.05
N GLY A 108 -11.12 -17.56 -7.01
CA GLY A 108 -9.71 -17.20 -7.06
C GLY A 108 -9.40 -15.73 -6.88
N LEU A 109 -10.41 -14.88 -6.66
CA LEU A 109 -10.25 -13.45 -6.35
C LEU A 109 -10.87 -13.11 -5.00
N MET A 110 -10.25 -12.21 -4.24
CA MET A 110 -10.71 -11.79 -2.92
C MET A 110 -10.16 -10.42 -2.55
N HIS A 111 -10.98 -9.58 -1.91
CA HIS A 111 -10.48 -8.44 -1.15
C HIS A 111 -9.80 -8.91 0.15
N GLY A 112 -8.55 -9.35 0.03
CA GLY A 112 -7.76 -9.86 1.16
C GLY A 112 -6.92 -8.79 1.88
N CYS A 113 -6.93 -7.53 1.40
CA CYS A 113 -6.20 -6.40 1.98
C CYS A 113 -7.10 -5.32 2.59
N GLY A 114 -8.40 -5.30 2.24
CA GLY A 114 -9.39 -4.38 2.82
C GLY A 114 -9.67 -3.13 1.98
N HIS A 115 -9.28 -3.12 0.71
CA HIS A 115 -9.48 -1.99 -0.20
C HIS A 115 -10.98 -1.72 -0.46
N ASP A 116 -11.85 -2.71 -0.36
CA ASP A 116 -13.30 -2.57 -0.30
C ASP A 116 -13.75 -1.69 0.87
N GLY A 117 -13.12 -1.83 2.04
CA GLY A 117 -13.35 -0.99 3.21
C GLY A 117 -12.79 0.41 3.05
N HIS A 118 -11.58 0.56 2.48
CA HIS A 118 -10.97 1.88 2.22
C HIS A 118 -11.84 2.68 1.25
N THR A 119 -12.29 2.07 0.16
CA THR A 119 -13.23 2.66 -0.81
C THR A 119 -14.51 3.10 -0.11
N ALA A 120 -15.13 2.25 0.72
CA ALA A 120 -16.36 2.59 1.44
C ALA A 120 -16.14 3.74 2.46
N MET A 121 -15.00 3.77 3.16
CA MET A 121 -14.66 4.88 4.08
C MET A 121 -14.55 6.21 3.34
N LEU A 122 -13.89 6.23 2.17
CA LEU A 122 -13.76 7.45 1.38
C LEU A 122 -15.10 7.92 0.78
N VAL A 123 -15.98 6.99 0.39
CA VAL A 123 -17.37 7.31 -0.01
C VAL A 123 -18.16 7.92 1.15
N GLY A 124 -18.00 7.39 2.37
CA GLY A 124 -18.64 7.95 3.57
C GLY A 124 -18.18 9.38 3.86
N ALA A 125 -16.88 9.66 3.71
CA ALA A 125 -16.35 11.01 3.81
C ALA A 125 -16.88 11.92 2.70
N ALA A 126 -16.95 11.43 1.44
CA ALA A 126 -17.50 12.15 0.32
C ALA A 126 -18.93 12.64 0.58
N ARG A 127 -19.79 11.74 1.10
CA ARG A 127 -21.17 12.07 1.45
C ARG A 127 -21.24 13.18 2.48
N TYR A 128 -20.54 13.04 3.59
CA TYR A 128 -20.52 14.05 4.64
C TYR A 128 -20.03 15.41 4.14
N LEU A 129 -18.92 15.42 3.40
CA LEU A 129 -18.34 16.64 2.86
C LEU A 129 -19.26 17.32 1.84
N ALA A 130 -19.93 16.57 0.99
CA ALA A 130 -20.89 17.11 0.02
C ALA A 130 -22.16 17.65 0.69
N GLU A 131 -22.66 17.00 1.74
CA GLU A 131 -23.82 17.45 2.53
C GLU A 131 -23.53 18.73 3.33
N THR A 132 -22.36 18.82 3.96
CA THR A 132 -22.05 19.91 4.91
C THR A 132 -21.28 21.06 4.30
N ARG A 133 -20.36 20.76 3.39
CA ARG A 133 -19.43 21.72 2.75
C ARG A 133 -18.74 22.64 3.76
N ASN A 134 -18.43 22.12 4.97
CA ASN A 134 -17.97 22.89 6.12
C ASN A 134 -16.44 23.13 6.06
N PHE A 135 -15.95 23.64 4.92
CA PHE A 135 -14.53 23.97 4.68
C PHE A 135 -14.40 25.08 3.63
N ASP A 136 -13.22 25.72 3.58
CA ASP A 136 -12.85 26.75 2.59
C ASP A 136 -11.75 26.24 1.67
N GLY A 137 -12.11 25.71 0.53
CA GLY A 137 -11.22 25.12 -0.45
C GLY A 137 -11.89 24.02 -1.27
N THR A 138 -11.06 23.08 -1.77
CA THR A 138 -11.50 21.96 -2.61
C THR A 138 -10.94 20.65 -2.06
N ALA A 139 -11.82 19.69 -1.81
CA ALA A 139 -11.46 18.31 -1.49
C ALA A 139 -11.38 17.48 -2.78
N VAL A 140 -10.27 16.74 -2.97
CA VAL A 140 -10.04 15.84 -4.10
C VAL A 140 -10.03 14.40 -3.56
N LEU A 141 -10.97 13.59 -4.02
CA LEU A 141 -11.16 12.21 -3.57
C LEU A 141 -10.60 11.27 -4.64
N VAL A 142 -9.50 10.63 -4.36
CA VAL A 142 -8.77 9.75 -5.30
C VAL A 142 -9.09 8.30 -4.98
N PHE A 143 -9.85 7.64 -5.84
CA PHE A 143 -10.08 6.21 -5.81
C PHE A 143 -9.10 5.55 -6.78
N GLN A 144 -8.07 4.96 -6.21
CA GLN A 144 -6.89 4.51 -6.94
C GLN A 144 -6.99 3.03 -7.31
N PRO A 145 -6.74 2.65 -8.57
CA PRO A 145 -6.63 1.25 -8.99
C PRO A 145 -5.24 0.68 -8.73
N GLY A 146 -5.12 -0.64 -8.74
CA GLY A 146 -3.86 -1.36 -8.94
C GLY A 146 -2.76 -1.08 -7.92
N GLU A 147 -3.08 -1.07 -6.63
CA GLU A 147 -2.07 -0.96 -5.57
C GLU A 147 -1.23 -2.25 -5.48
N GLU A 148 -1.84 -3.42 -5.60
CA GLU A 148 -1.27 -4.74 -5.36
C GLU A 148 -0.31 -5.18 -6.49
N GLY A 149 0.86 -4.55 -6.56
CA GLY A 149 1.94 -4.90 -7.49
C GLY A 149 1.90 -4.21 -8.86
N PHE A 150 0.91 -3.35 -9.14
CA PHE A 150 0.75 -2.69 -10.43
C PHE A 150 1.21 -1.22 -10.45
N ALA A 151 1.52 -0.64 -9.29
CA ALA A 151 1.90 0.77 -9.15
C ALA A 151 0.85 1.75 -9.71
N GLY A 152 -0.43 1.52 -9.40
CA GLY A 152 -1.53 2.33 -9.91
C GLY A 152 -1.46 3.79 -9.51
N ALA A 153 -0.88 4.11 -8.33
CA ALA A 153 -0.60 5.48 -7.94
C ALA A 153 0.33 6.18 -8.95
N ARG A 154 1.42 5.52 -9.35
CA ARG A 154 2.34 6.05 -10.36
C ARG A 154 1.62 6.24 -11.70
N VAL A 155 0.83 5.24 -12.13
CA VAL A 155 0.09 5.31 -13.40
C VAL A 155 -0.92 6.48 -13.39
N MET A 156 -1.63 6.72 -12.28
CA MET A 156 -2.51 7.89 -12.15
C MET A 156 -1.73 9.21 -12.24
N MET A 157 -0.54 9.29 -11.64
CA MET A 157 0.32 10.48 -11.69
C MET A 157 0.84 10.73 -13.11
N GLU A 158 1.30 9.68 -13.81
CA GLU A 158 1.75 9.73 -15.20
C GLU A 158 0.61 10.16 -16.15
N ASP A 159 -0.65 9.83 -15.79
CA ASP A 159 -1.87 10.24 -16.51
C ASP A 159 -2.35 11.66 -16.12
N GLY A 160 -1.52 12.41 -15.39
CA GLY A 160 -1.71 13.82 -15.08
C GLY A 160 -2.60 14.10 -13.85
N LEU A 161 -2.69 13.19 -12.87
CA LEU A 161 -3.48 13.37 -11.65
C LEU A 161 -3.21 14.72 -10.99
N PHE A 162 -1.96 15.05 -10.71
CA PHE A 162 -1.60 16.27 -9.99
C PHE A 162 -1.46 17.51 -10.87
N ASP A 163 -1.44 17.35 -12.20
CA ASP A 163 -1.56 18.47 -13.14
C ASP A 163 -3.02 18.96 -13.21
N ARG A 164 -3.97 18.00 -13.19
CA ARG A 164 -5.40 18.29 -13.22
C ARG A 164 -5.95 18.69 -11.85
N PHE A 165 -5.41 18.11 -10.78
CA PHE A 165 -5.82 18.35 -9.39
C PHE A 165 -4.59 18.72 -8.55
N PRO A 166 -4.15 19.99 -8.57
CA PRO A 166 -2.89 20.42 -7.94
C PRO A 166 -3.03 20.53 -6.40
N VAL A 167 -3.26 19.39 -5.73
CA VAL A 167 -3.37 19.34 -4.28
C VAL A 167 -2.08 19.82 -3.61
N GLN A 168 -2.20 20.53 -2.48
CA GLN A 168 -1.08 20.95 -1.65
C GLN A 168 -0.63 19.84 -0.70
N SER A 169 -1.57 18.99 -0.26
CA SER A 169 -1.26 17.81 0.54
C SER A 169 -2.23 16.67 0.22
N ILE A 170 -1.82 15.42 0.53
CA ILE A 170 -2.64 14.24 0.28
C ILE A 170 -2.52 13.25 1.45
N TYR A 171 -3.65 12.63 1.83
CA TYR A 171 -3.73 11.69 2.93
C TYR A 171 -4.36 10.37 2.48
N ALA A 172 -3.81 9.26 3.00
CA ALA A 172 -4.37 7.92 2.83
C ALA A 172 -4.40 7.19 4.16
N MET A 173 -5.26 6.18 4.28
CA MET A 173 -5.26 5.30 5.44
C MET A 173 -5.46 3.85 5.04
N HIS A 174 -4.90 2.95 5.83
CA HIS A 174 -5.01 1.51 5.64
C HIS A 174 -5.47 0.84 6.92
N ASN A 175 -6.40 -0.08 6.81
CA ASN A 175 -6.81 -0.91 7.94
C ASN A 175 -5.66 -1.81 8.43
N TRP A 176 -5.57 -2.00 9.74
CA TRP A 176 -4.47 -2.75 10.34
C TRP A 176 -4.97 -3.79 11.36
N PRO A 177 -4.99 -5.09 10.98
CA PRO A 177 -5.52 -6.15 11.86
C PRO A 177 -4.80 -6.27 13.21
N ALA A 178 -3.50 -6.01 13.27
CA ALA A 178 -2.72 -6.08 14.51
C ALA A 178 -3.05 -4.97 15.52
N MET A 179 -3.72 -3.89 15.09
CA MET A 179 -4.12 -2.78 15.96
C MET A 179 -5.57 -2.95 16.43
N LYS A 180 -5.83 -2.51 17.66
CA LYS A 180 -7.19 -2.57 18.24
C LYS A 180 -8.17 -1.68 17.47
N PRO A 181 -9.45 -2.10 17.30
CA PRO A 181 -10.47 -1.24 16.72
C PRO A 181 -10.60 0.07 17.52
N GLY A 182 -10.74 1.18 16.79
CA GLY A 182 -10.82 2.50 17.41
C GLY A 182 -9.47 3.10 17.80
N THR A 183 -8.36 2.60 17.24
CA THR A 183 -7.03 3.21 17.33
C THR A 183 -6.55 3.68 15.98
N VAL A 184 -5.73 4.71 15.96
CA VAL A 184 -5.04 5.21 14.77
C VAL A 184 -3.54 5.24 15.02
N GLY A 185 -2.76 4.85 14.05
CA GLY A 185 -1.31 4.89 14.13
C GLY A 185 -0.70 5.73 13.00
N ILE A 186 0.28 6.55 13.36
CA ILE A 186 0.98 7.43 12.42
C ILE A 186 2.36 7.77 12.95
N ASN A 187 3.36 7.77 12.07
CA ASN A 187 4.69 8.30 12.35
C ASN A 187 4.98 9.51 11.46
N ALA A 188 5.79 10.43 11.95
CA ALA A 188 6.58 11.31 11.10
C ALA A 188 7.73 10.47 10.51
N GLY A 189 7.86 10.45 9.17
CA GLY A 189 8.87 9.63 8.51
C GLY A 189 8.36 8.25 8.04
N PRO A 190 9.19 7.20 8.10
CA PRO A 190 8.88 5.91 7.48
C PRO A 190 7.65 5.22 8.06
N MET A 191 6.77 4.72 7.19
CA MET A 191 5.61 3.91 7.50
C MET A 191 5.67 2.52 6.86
N MET A 192 6.04 2.44 5.55
CA MET A 192 6.18 1.20 4.80
C MET A 192 7.52 1.20 4.06
N ALA A 193 8.13 0.03 3.89
CA ALA A 193 9.42 -0.10 3.22
C ALA A 193 9.32 0.09 1.71
N ALA A 194 10.43 0.46 1.08
CA ALA A 194 10.63 0.28 -0.34
C ALA A 194 10.60 -1.21 -0.71
N ALA A 195 10.12 -1.52 -1.90
CA ALA A 195 10.13 -2.87 -2.44
C ALA A 195 10.93 -2.90 -3.73
N ASP A 196 11.99 -3.72 -3.74
CA ASP A 196 12.78 -3.98 -4.93
C ASP A 196 12.77 -5.47 -5.26
N ARG A 197 12.85 -5.76 -6.55
CA ARG A 197 13.05 -7.11 -7.07
C ARG A 197 14.47 -7.25 -7.56
N ILE A 198 15.10 -8.37 -7.25
CA ILE A 198 16.41 -8.72 -7.76
C ILE A 198 16.34 -10.04 -8.54
N THR A 199 16.98 -10.06 -9.69
CA THR A 199 17.21 -11.27 -10.48
C THR A 199 18.70 -11.35 -10.79
N ILE A 200 19.33 -12.46 -10.41
CA ILE A 200 20.77 -12.69 -10.62
C ILE A 200 20.91 -13.84 -11.62
N GLU A 201 21.43 -13.56 -12.79
CA GLU A 201 21.72 -14.55 -13.83
C GLU A 201 23.20 -14.91 -13.77
N ILE A 202 23.49 -16.19 -13.58
CA ILE A 202 24.86 -16.72 -13.49
C ILE A 202 25.11 -17.59 -14.70
N THR A 203 26.19 -17.33 -15.42
CA THR A 203 26.61 -18.10 -16.58
C THR A 203 28.02 -18.66 -16.36
N GLY A 204 28.16 -19.96 -16.57
CA GLY A 204 29.41 -20.69 -16.49
C GLY A 204 29.58 -21.66 -17.66
N ARG A 205 30.15 -22.82 -17.39
CA ARG A 205 30.31 -23.88 -18.37
C ARG A 205 29.89 -25.22 -17.79
N GLY A 206 28.75 -25.73 -18.25
CA GLY A 206 28.22 -27.03 -17.85
C GLY A 206 29.07 -28.20 -18.38
N GLY A 207 28.78 -29.40 -17.89
CA GLY A 207 29.46 -30.61 -18.31
C GLY A 207 29.16 -31.82 -17.45
N HIS A 208 29.99 -32.86 -17.59
CA HIS A 208 29.82 -34.11 -16.85
C HIS A 208 30.26 -33.96 -15.40
N GLY A 209 29.40 -34.29 -14.44
CA GLY A 209 29.66 -34.12 -13.00
C GLY A 209 30.93 -34.83 -12.50
N ALA A 210 31.32 -35.98 -13.11
CA ALA A 210 32.59 -36.67 -12.79
C ALA A 210 33.83 -35.94 -13.31
N HIS A 211 33.65 -34.96 -14.22
CA HIS A 211 34.74 -34.18 -14.83
C HIS A 211 34.59 -32.68 -14.51
N ALA A 212 34.24 -32.35 -13.27
CA ALA A 212 33.99 -30.99 -12.83
C ALA A 212 35.17 -30.04 -13.10
N TYR A 213 36.42 -30.54 -13.17
CA TYR A 213 37.63 -29.77 -13.51
C TYR A 213 37.63 -29.20 -14.96
N GLN A 214 36.72 -29.67 -15.79
CA GLN A 214 36.50 -29.16 -17.16
C GLN A 214 35.34 -28.14 -17.26
N THR A 215 34.68 -27.85 -16.12
CA THR A 215 33.48 -27.01 -16.04
C THR A 215 33.73 -25.73 -15.25
N VAL A 216 32.75 -24.85 -15.28
CA VAL A 216 32.61 -23.74 -14.33
C VAL A 216 31.24 -23.94 -13.67
N ASP A 217 31.28 -24.44 -12.44
CA ASP A 217 30.10 -24.92 -11.69
C ASP A 217 29.27 -23.74 -11.17
N VAL A 218 28.17 -23.43 -11.85
CA VAL A 218 27.26 -22.34 -11.48
C VAL A 218 26.45 -22.62 -10.21
N LEU A 219 26.28 -23.89 -9.80
CA LEU A 219 25.62 -24.22 -8.53
C LEU A 219 26.51 -23.80 -7.35
N LEU A 220 27.82 -24.06 -7.47
CA LEU A 220 28.78 -23.62 -6.46
C LEU A 220 28.84 -22.09 -6.37
N VAL A 221 28.89 -21.40 -7.52
CA VAL A 221 28.86 -19.93 -7.60
C VAL A 221 27.59 -19.37 -6.96
N ALA A 222 26.42 -19.93 -7.27
CA ALA A 222 25.14 -19.50 -6.70
C ALA A 222 25.12 -19.66 -5.16
N ALA A 223 25.61 -20.79 -4.64
CA ALA A 223 25.69 -21.03 -3.18
C ALA A 223 26.57 -19.97 -2.48
N HIS A 224 27.72 -19.61 -3.09
CA HIS A 224 28.59 -18.55 -2.57
C HIS A 224 27.93 -17.17 -2.63
N ILE A 225 27.23 -16.85 -3.71
CA ILE A 225 26.48 -15.57 -3.83
C ILE A 225 25.40 -15.49 -2.75
N ILE A 226 24.57 -16.54 -2.57
CA ILE A 226 23.52 -16.58 -1.56
C ILE A 226 24.09 -16.32 -0.17
N THR A 227 25.17 -17.02 0.19
CA THR A 227 25.80 -16.88 1.51
C THR A 227 26.43 -15.51 1.70
N ALA A 228 27.16 -15.01 0.71
CA ALA A 228 27.86 -13.74 0.80
C ALA A 228 26.91 -12.54 0.79
N ALA A 229 25.78 -12.60 0.08
CA ALA A 229 24.77 -11.55 0.05
C ALA A 229 24.25 -11.19 1.47
N GLN A 230 24.23 -12.16 2.41
CA GLN A 230 23.85 -11.92 3.80
C GLN A 230 24.81 -10.95 4.52
N SER A 231 26.04 -10.82 4.03
CA SER A 231 27.02 -9.89 4.60
C SER A 231 26.67 -8.42 4.31
N ILE A 232 25.86 -8.14 3.31
CA ILE A 232 25.45 -6.77 2.98
C ILE A 232 24.68 -6.18 4.16
N VAL A 233 23.65 -6.86 4.66
CA VAL A 233 22.88 -6.39 5.81
C VAL A 233 23.75 -6.41 7.07
N SER A 234 24.46 -7.50 7.33
CA SER A 234 25.18 -7.68 8.59
C SER A 234 26.49 -6.88 8.72
N ARG A 235 27.05 -6.35 7.61
CA ARG A 235 28.37 -5.68 7.60
C ARG A 235 28.43 -4.35 6.87
N ASN A 236 27.41 -3.99 6.04
CA ASN A 236 27.41 -2.75 5.29
C ASN A 236 26.28 -1.80 5.73
N VAL A 237 25.13 -2.33 6.18
CA VAL A 237 24.05 -1.52 6.75
C VAL A 237 24.42 -1.12 8.18
N ARG A 238 24.18 0.13 8.55
CA ARG A 238 24.40 0.61 9.92
C ARG A 238 23.45 -0.10 10.88
N PRO A 239 23.87 -0.46 12.11
CA PRO A 239 23.03 -1.22 13.06
C PRO A 239 21.70 -0.55 13.45
N ILE A 240 21.60 0.77 13.27
CA ILE A 240 20.38 1.56 13.54
C ILE A 240 19.46 1.70 12.32
N GLU A 241 19.89 1.19 11.17
CA GLU A 241 19.13 1.21 9.94
C GLU A 241 18.61 -0.20 9.63
N SER A 242 17.47 -0.25 8.95
CA SER A 242 16.83 -1.52 8.61
C SER A 242 16.94 -1.81 7.12
N ALA A 243 17.34 -3.04 6.80
CA ALA A 243 17.31 -3.56 5.44
C ALA A 243 17.05 -5.06 5.44
N VAL A 244 16.35 -5.54 4.43
CA VAL A 244 16.17 -6.97 4.14
C VAL A 244 16.72 -7.26 2.76
N VAL A 245 17.56 -8.30 2.66
CA VAL A 245 18.03 -8.87 1.38
C VAL A 245 17.72 -10.35 1.42
N SER A 246 16.69 -10.78 0.69
CA SER A 246 16.24 -12.16 0.65
C SER A 246 16.30 -12.71 -0.77
N LEU A 247 17.12 -13.76 -0.97
CA LEU A 247 17.10 -14.56 -2.20
C LEU A 247 16.10 -15.71 -1.96
N CYS A 248 14.96 -15.65 -2.64
CA CYS A 248 13.77 -16.45 -2.34
C CYS A 248 13.63 -17.69 -3.22
N ALA A 249 14.25 -17.68 -4.40
CA ALA A 249 14.19 -18.80 -5.34
C ALA A 249 15.50 -18.96 -6.10
N MET A 250 15.80 -20.22 -6.46
CA MET A 250 16.92 -20.59 -7.32
C MET A 250 16.45 -21.61 -8.34
N GLN A 251 16.85 -21.43 -9.59
CA GLN A 251 16.65 -22.40 -10.66
C GLN A 251 17.99 -22.72 -11.33
N ALA A 252 18.36 -24.00 -11.35
CA ALA A 252 19.55 -24.49 -12.04
C ALA A 252 19.46 -26.00 -12.21
N GLY A 253 19.92 -26.49 -13.37
CA GLY A 253 19.98 -27.93 -13.68
C GLY A 253 18.63 -28.61 -13.87
N ASP A 254 18.69 -29.94 -13.98
CA ASP A 254 17.54 -30.82 -14.11
C ASP A 254 17.68 -31.97 -13.09
N LEU A 255 16.63 -32.20 -12.27
CA LEU A 255 16.64 -33.26 -11.27
C LEU A 255 16.75 -34.67 -11.87
N GLY A 256 16.31 -34.87 -13.12
CA GLY A 256 16.45 -36.12 -13.87
C GLY A 256 17.87 -36.37 -14.40
N ALA A 257 18.69 -35.31 -14.49
CA ALA A 257 20.05 -35.36 -15.05
C ALA A 257 21.13 -35.30 -13.94
N PHE A 258 21.10 -36.24 -13.00
CA PHE A 258 21.89 -36.23 -11.75
C PHE A 258 23.42 -36.14 -11.94
N SER A 259 23.96 -36.42 -13.13
CA SER A 259 25.39 -36.38 -13.44
C SER A 259 25.78 -35.22 -14.36
N VAL A 260 24.87 -34.26 -14.60
CA VAL A 260 25.10 -33.11 -15.49
C VAL A 260 25.18 -31.82 -14.67
N LEU A 261 26.31 -31.13 -14.73
CA LEU A 261 26.45 -29.76 -14.20
C LEU A 261 25.85 -28.76 -15.19
N PRO A 262 24.94 -27.87 -14.75
CA PRO A 262 24.33 -26.88 -15.60
C PRO A 262 25.32 -25.79 -16.03
N GLY A 263 25.06 -25.15 -17.18
CA GLY A 263 25.82 -24.00 -17.67
C GLY A 263 25.29 -22.65 -17.20
N SER A 264 24.09 -22.62 -16.57
CA SER A 264 23.47 -21.40 -16.06
C SER A 264 22.67 -21.65 -14.77
N ALA A 265 22.51 -20.61 -13.98
CA ALA A 265 21.65 -20.57 -12.79
C ALA A 265 20.99 -19.18 -12.69
N THR A 266 19.77 -19.13 -12.17
CA THR A 266 19.05 -17.90 -11.89
C THR A 266 18.64 -17.87 -10.42
N LEU A 267 18.92 -16.76 -9.73
CA LEU A 267 18.42 -16.45 -8.41
C LEU A 267 17.41 -15.31 -8.49
N VAL A 268 16.34 -15.39 -7.73
CA VAL A 268 15.34 -14.31 -7.63
C VAL A 268 15.12 -13.98 -6.17
N GLY A 269 14.99 -12.68 -5.87
CA GLY A 269 14.80 -12.23 -4.51
C GLY A 269 14.19 -10.84 -4.40
N THR A 270 14.19 -10.33 -3.18
CA THR A 270 13.65 -9.02 -2.86
C THR A 270 14.56 -8.27 -1.90
N VAL A 271 14.54 -6.94 -2.01
CA VAL A 271 15.16 -6.02 -1.05
C VAL A 271 14.07 -5.14 -0.46
N ARG A 272 14.20 -4.83 0.83
CA ARG A 272 13.36 -3.88 1.56
C ARG A 272 14.24 -2.90 2.32
N THR A 273 13.95 -1.62 2.22
CA THR A 273 14.67 -0.54 2.93
C THR A 273 13.73 0.61 3.23
N PHE A 274 14.05 1.44 4.20
CA PHE A 274 13.31 2.69 4.45
C PHE A 274 14.05 3.92 3.93
N ASP A 275 15.39 3.88 3.93
CA ASP A 275 16.23 5.00 3.52
C ASP A 275 16.74 4.80 2.09
N PRO A 276 16.52 5.77 1.18
CA PRO A 276 17.02 5.71 -0.20
C PRO A 276 18.55 5.55 -0.30
N VAL A 277 19.30 6.11 0.65
CA VAL A 277 20.79 5.96 0.67
C VAL A 277 21.18 4.53 0.99
N VAL A 278 20.46 3.89 1.91
CA VAL A 278 20.65 2.45 2.22
C VAL A 278 20.25 1.59 1.01
N GLN A 279 19.15 1.92 0.34
CA GLN A 279 18.70 1.23 -0.88
C GLN A 279 19.77 1.25 -1.98
N GLU A 280 20.29 2.43 -2.30
CA GLU A 280 21.36 2.60 -3.29
C GLU A 280 22.64 1.84 -2.91
N MET A 281 23.02 1.89 -1.65
CA MET A 281 24.17 1.16 -1.13
C MET A 281 23.98 -0.35 -1.27
N VAL A 282 22.82 -0.90 -0.94
CA VAL A 282 22.49 -2.33 -1.06
C VAL A 282 22.55 -2.76 -2.53
N GLU A 283 21.94 -2.00 -3.44
CA GLU A 283 21.97 -2.28 -4.87
C GLU A 283 23.41 -2.34 -5.39
N LYS A 284 24.22 -1.32 -5.09
CA LYS A 284 25.63 -1.26 -5.48
C LYS A 284 26.40 -2.46 -4.96
N ARG A 285 26.25 -2.78 -3.65
CA ARG A 285 26.99 -3.89 -3.04
C ARG A 285 26.58 -5.25 -3.58
N LEU A 286 25.29 -5.46 -3.89
CA LEU A 286 24.83 -6.69 -4.54
C LEU A 286 25.50 -6.87 -5.90
N LYS A 287 25.52 -5.85 -6.74
CA LYS A 287 26.16 -5.89 -8.08
C LYS A 287 27.65 -6.18 -7.98
N GLU A 288 28.37 -5.48 -7.11
CA GLU A 288 29.80 -5.66 -6.87
C GLU A 288 30.12 -7.08 -6.38
N LEU A 289 29.37 -7.55 -5.37
CA LEU A 289 29.59 -8.84 -4.71
C LEU A 289 29.35 -10.01 -5.68
N CYS A 290 28.24 -10.00 -6.40
CA CYS A 290 27.89 -11.03 -7.38
C CYS A 290 28.95 -11.13 -8.49
N ASN A 291 29.38 -9.99 -9.04
CA ASN A 291 30.41 -9.94 -10.07
C ASN A 291 31.77 -10.47 -9.56
N ALA A 292 32.19 -10.04 -8.37
CA ALA A 292 33.48 -10.46 -7.79
C ALA A 292 33.51 -11.97 -7.52
N ILE A 293 32.42 -12.53 -6.95
CA ILE A 293 32.32 -13.97 -6.68
C ILE A 293 32.33 -14.75 -8.01
N ALA A 294 31.48 -14.39 -8.95
CA ALA A 294 31.41 -15.08 -10.24
C ALA A 294 32.79 -15.09 -10.94
N LEU A 295 33.44 -13.95 -11.00
CA LEU A 295 34.78 -13.81 -11.58
C LEU A 295 35.81 -14.71 -10.89
N GLY A 296 35.79 -14.79 -9.56
CA GLY A 296 36.67 -15.63 -8.76
C GLY A 296 36.57 -17.13 -9.07
N PHE A 297 35.40 -17.57 -9.56
CA PHE A 297 35.16 -18.94 -10.01
C PHE A 297 35.26 -19.13 -11.54
N GLY A 298 35.57 -18.09 -12.29
CA GLY A 298 35.61 -18.12 -13.76
C GLY A 298 34.24 -18.08 -14.44
N ALA A 299 33.19 -17.69 -13.71
CA ALA A 299 31.84 -17.45 -14.19
C ALA A 299 31.58 -15.95 -14.45
N THR A 300 30.40 -15.65 -14.99
CA THR A 300 29.85 -14.29 -15.03
C THR A 300 28.53 -14.23 -14.27
N ALA A 301 28.22 -13.08 -13.66
CA ALA A 301 26.94 -12.83 -13.05
C ALA A 301 26.39 -11.47 -13.50
N THR A 302 25.11 -11.43 -13.89
CA THR A 302 24.38 -10.20 -14.19
C THR A 302 23.31 -9.99 -13.15
N VAL A 303 23.26 -8.81 -12.54
CA VAL A 303 22.25 -8.45 -11.55
C VAL A 303 21.28 -7.45 -12.15
N HIS A 304 20.05 -7.87 -12.36
CA HIS A 304 18.91 -7.01 -12.67
C HIS A 304 18.26 -6.58 -11.37
N TYR A 305 18.24 -5.28 -11.13
CA TYR A 305 17.67 -4.67 -9.92
C TYR A 305 16.54 -3.74 -10.36
N GLU A 306 15.33 -4.04 -9.91
CA GLU A 306 14.11 -3.34 -10.27
C GLU A 306 13.52 -2.66 -9.04
N HIS A 307 13.43 -1.33 -9.05
CA HIS A 307 12.70 -0.56 -8.04
C HIS A 307 11.21 -0.66 -8.32
N ILE A 308 10.47 -1.39 -7.46
CA ILE A 308 9.02 -1.60 -7.61
C ILE A 308 8.28 -0.44 -6.96
N TYR A 309 8.47 -0.24 -5.64
CA TYR A 309 7.88 0.86 -4.87
C TYR A 309 8.93 1.57 -4.03
N PRO A 310 8.93 2.91 -3.97
CA PRO A 310 9.72 3.64 -2.99
C PRO A 310 9.19 3.42 -1.57
N ALA A 311 9.96 3.79 -0.56
CA ALA A 311 9.49 3.78 0.82
C ALA A 311 8.35 4.80 1.01
N THR A 312 7.31 4.42 1.76
CA THR A 312 6.23 5.33 2.17
C THR A 312 6.71 6.13 3.36
N ILE A 313 7.02 7.40 3.11
CA ILE A 313 7.59 8.32 4.09
C ILE A 313 6.64 9.50 4.27
N ASN A 314 6.06 9.62 5.45
CA ASN A 314 5.21 10.73 5.81
C ASN A 314 6.00 12.02 5.95
N SER A 315 5.47 13.12 5.44
CA SER A 315 5.98 14.47 5.74
C SER A 315 5.69 14.80 7.19
N GLU A 316 6.67 15.33 7.92
CA GLU A 316 6.54 15.59 9.36
C GLU A 316 5.37 16.54 9.69
N PRO A 317 5.18 17.70 9.03
CA PRO A 317 4.05 18.59 9.33
C PRO A 317 2.69 17.91 9.13
N GLU A 318 2.53 17.18 8.03
CA GLU A 318 1.28 16.48 7.69
C GLU A 318 1.01 15.29 8.63
N ALA A 319 2.06 14.60 9.09
CA ALA A 319 1.93 13.52 10.07
C ALA A 319 1.52 14.06 11.44
N VAL A 320 2.12 15.16 11.90
CA VAL A 320 1.73 15.83 13.15
C VAL A 320 0.28 16.29 13.06
N PHE A 321 -0.09 17.02 12.00
CA PHE A 321 -1.44 17.49 11.76
C PHE A 321 -2.46 16.33 11.73
N ALA A 322 -2.20 15.28 10.97
CA ALA A 322 -3.13 14.14 10.87
C ALA A 322 -3.27 13.39 12.21
N GLY A 323 -2.18 13.31 12.99
CA GLY A 323 -2.23 12.78 14.34
C GLY A 323 -3.07 13.64 15.28
N ASP A 324 -2.98 14.96 15.22
CA ASP A 324 -3.79 15.90 16.03
C ASP A 324 -5.27 15.79 15.66
N VAL A 325 -5.59 15.64 14.37
CA VAL A 325 -6.95 15.37 13.88
C VAL A 325 -7.48 14.05 14.46
N ALA A 326 -6.68 12.98 14.44
CA ALA A 326 -7.05 11.70 15.01
C ALA A 326 -7.28 11.80 16.54
N GLU A 327 -6.44 12.52 17.26
CA GLU A 327 -6.60 12.76 18.70
C GLU A 327 -7.86 13.55 19.02
N SER A 328 -8.24 14.51 18.18
CA SER A 328 -9.49 15.26 18.35
C SER A 328 -10.75 14.39 18.22
N LEU A 329 -10.66 13.28 17.46
CA LEU A 329 -11.77 12.33 17.29
C LEU A 329 -11.81 11.24 18.36
N LEU A 330 -10.64 10.75 18.78
CA LEU A 330 -10.52 9.52 19.58
C LEU A 330 -9.99 9.75 20.99
N GLY A 331 -9.32 10.87 21.24
CA GLY A 331 -8.49 11.12 22.41
C GLY A 331 -7.07 10.55 22.24
N ALA A 332 -6.11 11.16 22.93
CA ALA A 332 -4.67 10.86 22.78
C ALA A 332 -4.31 9.39 23.08
N ASP A 333 -5.01 8.75 24.03
CA ASP A 333 -4.76 7.34 24.39
C ASP A 333 -5.07 6.34 23.26
N HIS A 334 -5.72 6.78 22.19
CA HIS A 334 -6.10 5.98 21.04
C HIS A 334 -5.27 6.28 19.78
N VAL A 335 -4.28 7.20 19.89
CA VAL A 335 -3.40 7.54 18.77
C VAL A 335 -1.96 7.15 19.10
N VAL A 336 -1.38 6.28 18.27
CA VAL A 336 0.02 5.80 18.42
C VAL A 336 0.89 6.57 17.43
N ARG A 337 1.85 7.35 17.96
CA ARG A 337 2.74 8.21 17.14
C ARG A 337 4.17 7.69 17.02
N ASP A 338 4.40 6.47 17.46
CA ASP A 338 5.73 5.79 17.43
C ASP A 338 5.58 4.32 16.99
N LEU A 339 4.83 4.12 15.92
CA LEU A 339 4.64 2.79 15.36
C LEU A 339 5.94 2.21 14.82
N GLU A 340 6.09 0.90 14.99
CA GLU A 340 7.08 0.15 14.22
C GLU A 340 6.69 0.19 12.72
N PRO A 341 7.58 0.71 11.84
CA PRO A 341 7.34 0.68 10.39
C PRO A 341 7.22 -0.75 9.88
N SER A 342 6.43 -0.96 8.83
CA SER A 342 6.26 -2.27 8.21
C SER A 342 7.26 -2.50 7.08
N MET A 343 7.78 -3.74 6.97
CA MET A 343 8.55 -4.18 5.80
C MET A 343 7.66 -4.49 4.57
N GLY A 344 6.32 -4.38 4.69
CA GLY A 344 5.43 -4.31 3.54
C GLY A 344 5.67 -3.04 2.73
N ALA A 345 5.19 -3.01 1.50
CA ALA A 345 5.29 -1.87 0.61
C ALA A 345 3.90 -1.32 0.29
N GLU A 346 3.84 -0.09 -0.19
CA GLU A 346 2.61 0.65 -0.48
C GLU A 346 2.89 1.66 -1.60
N ASP A 347 2.12 1.66 -2.67
CA ASP A 347 2.39 2.50 -3.84
C ASP A 347 1.93 3.96 -3.68
N PHE A 348 1.14 4.29 -2.64
CA PHE A 348 0.90 5.67 -2.22
C PHE A 348 2.20 6.45 -2.00
N SER A 349 3.29 5.74 -1.76
CA SER A 349 4.65 6.28 -1.69
C SER A 349 5.02 7.13 -2.90
N PHE A 350 4.57 6.81 -4.11
CA PHE A 350 4.80 7.63 -5.30
C PHE A 350 4.14 9.00 -5.17
N MET A 351 2.91 9.07 -4.64
CA MET A 351 2.22 10.34 -4.39
C MET A 351 2.96 11.18 -3.35
N LEU A 352 3.48 10.54 -2.28
CA LEU A 352 4.26 11.21 -1.23
C LEU A 352 5.63 11.73 -1.70
N GLN A 353 6.21 11.15 -2.75
CA GLN A 353 7.42 11.71 -3.38
C GLN A 353 7.17 13.03 -4.09
N THR A 354 5.93 13.32 -4.46
CA THR A 354 5.56 14.50 -5.27
C THR A 354 4.80 15.54 -4.45
N LYS A 355 4.01 15.10 -3.48
CA LYS A 355 3.18 15.95 -2.63
C LYS A 355 3.45 15.65 -1.16
N PRO A 356 3.52 16.67 -0.29
CA PRO A 356 3.52 16.44 1.14
C PRO A 356 2.23 15.71 1.54
N GLY A 357 2.31 14.84 2.55
CA GLY A 357 1.15 14.07 2.96
C GLY A 357 1.46 13.06 4.04
N ALA A 358 0.46 12.29 4.41
CA ALA A 358 0.62 11.23 5.39
C ALA A 358 -0.24 10.02 5.09
N TYR A 359 0.35 8.85 5.34
CA TYR A 359 -0.28 7.56 5.38
C TYR A 359 -0.52 7.15 6.83
N LEU A 360 -1.76 6.77 7.15
CA LEU A 360 -2.17 6.40 8.50
C LEU A 360 -2.55 4.92 8.54
N ARG A 361 -2.40 4.28 9.70
CA ARG A 361 -2.99 2.96 9.98
C ARG A 361 -4.22 3.11 10.86
N ILE A 362 -5.32 2.46 10.49
CA ILE A 362 -6.53 2.39 11.30
C ILE A 362 -6.70 1.00 11.86
N GLY A 363 -6.77 0.87 13.18
CA GLY A 363 -6.94 -0.41 13.85
C GLY A 363 -8.30 -1.02 13.56
N GLN A 364 -8.30 -2.25 13.03
CA GLN A 364 -9.54 -3.02 12.82
C GLN A 364 -9.67 -4.24 13.74
N GLY A 365 -8.57 -4.67 14.37
CA GLY A 365 -8.51 -5.96 15.07
C GLY A 365 -8.49 -7.14 14.09
N THR A 366 -8.22 -8.34 14.63
CA THR A 366 -8.11 -9.56 13.81
C THR A 366 -9.46 -10.18 13.44
N GLY A 367 -10.58 -9.58 13.86
CA GLY A 367 -11.92 -10.11 13.64
C GLY A 367 -12.15 -11.48 14.30
N ALA A 368 -13.24 -12.14 13.92
CA ALA A 368 -13.57 -13.48 14.43
C ALA A 368 -12.63 -14.57 13.88
N SER A 369 -12.07 -14.38 12.70
CA SER A 369 -11.17 -15.33 12.06
C SER A 369 -9.74 -15.31 12.60
N GLY A 370 -9.36 -14.25 13.34
CA GLY A 370 -7.96 -14.03 13.75
C GLY A 370 -6.98 -13.76 12.61
N SER A 371 -7.48 -13.44 11.41
CA SER A 371 -6.69 -13.42 10.18
C SER A 371 -5.99 -12.09 9.94
N ALA A 372 -4.74 -12.17 9.47
CA ALA A 372 -3.98 -11.04 8.96
C ALA A 372 -4.42 -10.67 7.53
N LEU A 373 -3.86 -9.56 7.00
CA LEU A 373 -3.97 -9.22 5.58
C LEU A 373 -3.42 -10.36 4.70
N HIS A 374 -3.89 -10.45 3.46
CA HIS A 374 -3.52 -11.48 2.46
C HIS A 374 -3.81 -12.93 2.90
N ASN A 375 -4.73 -13.12 3.84
CA ASN A 375 -5.18 -14.43 4.28
C ASN A 375 -6.53 -14.79 3.64
N SER A 376 -6.68 -16.02 3.19
CA SER A 376 -7.92 -16.52 2.55
C SER A 376 -9.18 -16.47 3.45
N ARG A 377 -9.02 -16.21 4.75
CA ARG A 377 -10.10 -16.01 5.73
C ARG A 377 -10.17 -14.61 6.28
N TYR A 378 -9.44 -13.66 5.67
CA TYR A 378 -9.53 -12.26 6.04
C TYR A 378 -10.97 -11.73 5.86
N ASP A 379 -11.41 -10.85 6.74
CA ASP A 379 -12.61 -10.02 6.60
C ASP A 379 -12.36 -8.63 7.18
N PHE A 380 -12.84 -7.62 6.48
CA PHE A 380 -12.77 -6.24 6.95
C PHE A 380 -13.75 -6.03 8.09
N ASN A 381 -13.34 -5.27 9.11
CA ASN A 381 -14.21 -4.96 10.24
C ASN A 381 -15.11 -3.77 9.91
N ASP A 382 -16.36 -4.02 9.54
CA ASP A 382 -17.34 -2.99 9.19
C ASP A 382 -17.54 -1.93 10.30
N ASP A 383 -17.27 -2.28 11.57
CA ASP A 383 -17.42 -1.34 12.70
C ASP A 383 -16.50 -0.11 12.59
N ILE A 384 -15.38 -0.19 11.84
CA ILE A 384 -14.45 0.93 11.67
C ILE A 384 -14.79 1.85 10.49
N LEU A 385 -15.75 1.50 9.64
CA LEU A 385 -16.15 2.31 8.48
C LEU A 385 -16.52 3.77 8.87
N PRO A 386 -17.34 4.01 9.93
CA PRO A 386 -17.64 5.37 10.33
C PRO A 386 -16.42 6.15 10.85
N LEU A 387 -15.47 5.45 11.49
CA LEU A 387 -14.26 6.09 12.00
C LEU A 387 -13.34 6.55 10.87
N GLY A 388 -13.04 5.68 9.90
CA GLY A 388 -12.22 6.05 8.75
C GLY A 388 -12.85 7.17 7.93
N SER A 389 -14.17 7.10 7.71
CA SER A 389 -14.90 8.19 7.04
C SER A 389 -14.82 9.51 7.80
N ALA A 390 -14.96 9.47 9.14
CA ALA A 390 -14.89 10.66 9.98
C ALA A 390 -13.47 11.25 10.02
N LEU A 391 -12.45 10.39 10.01
CA LEU A 391 -11.06 10.84 9.97
C LEU A 391 -10.75 11.53 8.64
N HIS A 392 -11.12 10.94 7.50
CA HIS A 392 -11.01 11.57 6.19
C HIS A 392 -11.72 12.93 6.14
N ALA A 393 -12.97 12.99 6.59
CA ALA A 393 -13.74 14.24 6.58
C ALA A 393 -13.13 15.31 7.50
N SER A 394 -12.64 14.91 8.68
CA SER A 394 -12.00 15.83 9.63
C SER A 394 -10.67 16.36 9.13
N LEU A 395 -9.89 15.55 8.39
CA LEU A 395 -8.67 16.02 7.71
C LEU A 395 -8.99 17.17 6.76
N ILE A 396 -10.07 17.08 5.98
CA ILE A 396 -10.50 18.18 5.08
C ILE A 396 -10.98 19.40 5.86
N GLU A 397 -11.91 19.23 6.83
CA GLU A 397 -12.45 20.37 7.57
C GLU A 397 -11.38 21.14 8.37
N GLN A 398 -10.39 20.43 8.92
CA GLN A 398 -9.35 21.05 9.74
C GLN A 398 -8.17 21.58 8.93
N SER A 399 -7.87 21.01 7.75
CA SER A 399 -6.85 21.57 6.85
C SER A 399 -7.32 22.82 6.12
N MET A 400 -8.62 22.97 5.91
CA MET A 400 -9.24 24.07 5.17
C MET A 400 -10.38 24.70 6.00
N PRO A 401 -10.11 25.30 7.19
CA PRO A 401 -11.15 25.81 8.05
C PRO A 401 -11.84 27.01 7.41
N LEU A 402 -13.15 27.13 7.63
CA LEU A 402 -13.87 28.34 7.25
C LEU A 402 -13.33 29.55 8.02
N PRO A 403 -13.28 30.75 7.40
CA PRO A 403 -12.93 31.97 8.09
C PRO A 403 -13.82 32.16 9.34
N THR A 404 -13.21 32.49 10.47
CA THR A 404 -13.95 32.96 11.64
C THR A 404 -14.64 34.28 11.31
N LEU A 405 -15.98 34.30 11.43
CA LEU A 405 -16.81 35.51 11.22
C LEU A 405 -16.50 36.55 12.30
#